data_f1aed5d02f8106fcd2211f57565abc3e
#
_entry.id   f1aed5d02f8106fcd2211f57565abc3e
#
_cell.length_a   1.000
_cell.length_b   1.000
_cell.length_c   1.000
_cell.angle_alpha   90.00
_cell.angle_beta   90.00
_cell.angle_gamma   90.00
#
_symmetry.space_group_name_H-M   'P 1'
#
loop_
_entity.id
_entity.type
_entity.pdbx_description
1 polymer ?
#
loop_
_entity_poly.entity_id
_entity_poly.type
_entity_poly.pdbx_seq_one_letter_code
_entity_poly.pdbx_strand_id
1 'polypeptide(L)'
;ARQGDPGSSHFFLSLEDNVMRLYGSEKMVGIMEKLGLEEDQELEHPWLNRSIGKAQERVEQHNFQIRKRTLEYDDVMNKQREVLYGFRNKIIHDDDVRDQLMDTMEEIVIQKVEEHIPNEGEGSEFWDLRALADWVNVNFPVGIDEEALRKTATSATERPPEKSVFTGMSPAQYALCGTLTEQVRDAYEIKIQHDDP
;
A
#
# COMPACT_ATOMS: atom_id res chain seq x y z
N ALA A 1 -11.72 -5.99 41.11
CA ALA A 1 -12.07 -7.30 40.61
C ALA A 1 -11.47 -7.51 39.24
N ARG A 2 -10.90 -8.67 38.98
CA ARG A 2 -10.37 -9.05 37.66
C ARG A 2 -11.43 -9.82 36.90
N GLN A 3 -11.34 -9.94 35.59
CA GLN A 3 -12.23 -10.78 34.80
C GLN A 3 -12.24 -12.20 35.35
N GLY A 4 -13.46 -12.72 35.68
CA GLY A 4 -13.64 -14.03 36.24
C GLY A 4 -13.74 -14.09 37.76
N ASP A 5 -13.50 -12.98 38.48
CA ASP A 5 -13.70 -12.95 39.92
C ASP A 5 -15.20 -12.88 40.27
N PRO A 6 -15.67 -13.63 41.28
CA PRO A 6 -17.07 -13.53 41.73
C PRO A 6 -17.33 -12.16 42.35
N GLY A 7 -18.42 -11.55 41.98
CA GLY A 7 -18.83 -10.26 42.52
C GLY A 7 -20.12 -9.76 41.87
N SER A 8 -20.67 -8.67 42.41
CA SER A 8 -21.79 -7.94 41.85
C SER A 8 -21.37 -6.52 41.50
N SER A 9 -21.93 -5.97 40.46
CA SER A 9 -21.72 -4.58 40.05
C SER A 9 -23.08 -3.87 39.97
N HIS A 10 -23.12 -2.62 40.44
CA HIS A 10 -24.25 -1.73 40.28
C HIS A 10 -23.84 -0.56 39.38
N PHE A 11 -24.63 -0.26 38.37
CA PHE A 11 -24.33 0.76 37.41
C PHE A 11 -25.29 1.94 37.57
N PHE A 12 -24.74 3.09 37.99
CA PHE A 12 -25.50 4.33 38.11
C PHE A 12 -25.21 5.20 36.89
N LEU A 13 -26.25 5.56 36.16
CA LEU A 13 -26.14 6.32 34.93
C LEU A 13 -27.08 7.52 34.97
N SER A 14 -26.57 8.72 34.67
CA SER A 14 -27.39 9.87 34.37
C SER A 14 -27.95 9.77 32.94
N LEU A 15 -29.19 10.18 32.76
CA LEU A 15 -29.82 10.23 31.44
C LEU A 15 -29.26 11.34 30.58
N GLU A 16 -28.59 12.31 31.17
CA GLU A 16 -27.83 13.35 30.47
C GLU A 16 -26.42 12.90 30.06
N ASP A 17 -25.99 11.73 30.51
CA ASP A 17 -24.67 11.21 30.18
C ASP A 17 -24.51 11.02 28.67
N ASN A 18 -23.27 11.20 28.18
CA ASN A 18 -22.93 11.09 26.78
C ASN A 18 -23.37 9.76 26.15
N VAL A 19 -23.32 8.67 26.89
CA VAL A 19 -23.80 7.36 26.44
C VAL A 19 -25.26 7.41 26.08
N MET A 20 -26.08 8.03 26.93
CA MET A 20 -27.54 8.12 26.75
C MET A 20 -27.87 9.19 25.67
N ARG A 21 -27.15 10.28 25.63
CA ARG A 21 -27.35 11.36 24.65
C ARG A 21 -27.01 10.94 23.22
N LEU A 22 -25.95 10.17 23.02
CA LEU A 22 -25.48 9.75 21.68
C LEU A 22 -26.13 8.45 21.21
N TYR A 23 -26.37 7.52 22.10
CA TYR A 23 -26.80 6.15 21.78
C TYR A 23 -28.16 5.76 22.39
N GLY A 24 -28.70 6.58 23.29
CA GLY A 24 -30.05 6.43 23.82
C GLY A 24 -31.12 6.69 22.76
N SER A 25 -32.34 6.25 23.02
CA SER A 25 -33.46 6.50 22.12
C SER A 25 -34.03 7.90 22.40
N GLU A 26 -34.23 8.73 21.37
CA GLU A 26 -34.93 10.03 21.49
C GLU A 26 -36.31 9.93 22.14
N LYS A 27 -36.95 8.75 22.00
CA LYS A 27 -38.22 8.45 22.64
C LYS A 27 -38.16 8.41 24.19
N MET A 28 -36.96 8.25 24.74
CA MET A 28 -36.75 8.15 26.18
C MET A 28 -36.95 9.51 26.85
N VAL A 29 -36.43 10.57 26.27
CA VAL A 29 -36.60 11.95 26.76
C VAL A 29 -38.10 12.32 26.76
N GLY A 30 -38.79 12.06 25.67
CA GLY A 30 -40.23 12.37 25.54
C GLY A 30 -41.17 11.52 26.47
N ILE A 31 -40.73 10.35 26.92
CA ILE A 31 -41.48 9.54 27.89
C ILE A 31 -41.27 10.06 29.30
N MET A 32 -40.06 10.53 29.62
CA MET A 32 -39.75 11.10 30.92
C MET A 32 -40.50 12.42 31.18
N GLU A 33 -40.55 13.29 30.17
CA GLU A 33 -41.36 14.50 30.23
C GLU A 33 -42.85 14.21 30.48
N LYS A 34 -43.35 13.12 29.88
CA LYS A 34 -44.76 12.68 30.10
C LYS A 34 -45.03 12.05 31.44
N LEU A 35 -44.01 11.44 32.06
CA LEU A 35 -44.12 10.79 33.36
C LEU A 35 -44.02 11.78 34.53
N GLY A 36 -43.69 13.06 34.27
CA GLY A 36 -43.67 14.08 35.30
C GLY A 36 -42.64 13.81 36.40
N LEU A 37 -41.52 13.19 36.06
CA LEU A 37 -40.49 12.84 37.02
C LEU A 37 -39.72 14.08 37.44
N GLU A 38 -39.56 14.23 38.78
CA GLU A 38 -38.74 15.31 39.34
C GLU A 38 -37.26 15.07 39.09
N GLU A 39 -36.49 16.15 38.91
CA GLU A 39 -35.04 16.10 38.84
C GLU A 39 -34.49 15.44 40.11
N ASP A 40 -33.47 14.57 39.98
CA ASP A 40 -32.82 13.80 41.03
C ASP A 40 -33.56 12.56 41.57
N GLN A 41 -34.58 12.07 40.89
CA GLN A 41 -35.27 10.84 41.33
C GLN A 41 -34.59 9.58 40.75
N GLU A 42 -34.25 8.62 41.59
CA GLU A 42 -33.72 7.33 41.18
C GLU A 42 -34.81 6.51 40.47
N LEU A 43 -34.51 6.06 39.27
CA LEU A 43 -35.44 5.36 38.41
C LEU A 43 -34.99 3.92 38.17
N GLU A 44 -35.71 3.00 38.73
CA GLU A 44 -35.57 1.57 38.44
C GLU A 44 -36.78 1.07 37.65
N HIS A 45 -36.61 0.84 36.35
CA HIS A 45 -37.66 0.25 35.53
C HIS A 45 -37.08 -0.72 34.50
N PRO A 46 -37.68 -1.92 34.31
CA PRO A 46 -37.15 -2.93 33.38
C PRO A 46 -36.97 -2.44 31.94
N TRP A 47 -37.82 -1.50 31.49
CA TRP A 47 -37.70 -0.89 30.18
C TRP A 47 -36.46 0.02 30.08
N LEU A 48 -36.15 0.78 31.13
CA LEU A 48 -34.97 1.64 31.21
C LEU A 48 -33.69 0.80 31.16
N ASN A 49 -33.64 -0.27 31.97
CA ASN A 49 -32.50 -1.20 31.97
C ASN A 49 -32.24 -1.82 30.57
N ARG A 50 -33.32 -2.16 29.84
CA ARG A 50 -33.22 -2.66 28.47
C ARG A 50 -32.73 -1.58 27.51
N SER A 51 -33.12 -0.33 27.67
CA SER A 51 -32.70 0.79 26.87
C SER A 51 -31.21 1.12 27.08
N ILE A 52 -30.78 1.11 28.35
CA ILE A 52 -29.36 1.28 28.72
C ILE A 52 -28.52 0.15 28.13
N GLY A 53 -28.95 -1.11 28.24
CA GLY A 53 -28.27 -2.24 27.64
C GLY A 53 -28.07 -2.09 26.12
N LYS A 54 -29.10 -1.62 25.40
CA LYS A 54 -28.99 -1.34 23.98
C LYS A 54 -28.04 -0.17 23.66
N ALA A 55 -28.02 0.86 24.50
CA ALA A 55 -27.07 1.97 24.32
C ALA A 55 -25.63 1.48 24.53
N GLN A 56 -25.37 0.67 25.54
CA GLN A 56 -24.06 0.05 25.79
C GLN A 56 -23.61 -0.83 24.61
N GLU A 57 -24.51 -1.66 24.08
CA GLU A 57 -24.22 -2.49 22.90
C GLU A 57 -23.82 -1.65 21.66
N ARG A 58 -24.52 -0.52 21.44
CA ARG A 58 -24.18 0.40 20.34
C ARG A 58 -22.82 1.05 20.53
N VAL A 59 -22.47 1.46 21.75
CA VAL A 59 -21.13 1.98 22.09
C VAL A 59 -20.08 0.93 21.83
N GLU A 60 -20.31 -0.31 22.25
CA GLU A 60 -19.40 -1.42 22.04
C GLU A 60 -19.20 -1.69 20.54
N GLN A 61 -20.28 -1.75 19.77
CA GLN A 61 -20.21 -1.93 18.31
C GLN A 61 -19.44 -0.79 17.63
N HIS A 62 -19.69 0.46 18.04
CA HIS A 62 -18.96 1.62 17.50
C HIS A 62 -17.45 1.52 17.79
N ASN A 63 -17.09 1.26 19.03
CA ASN A 63 -15.69 1.09 19.44
C ASN A 63 -15.04 -0.12 18.78
N PHE A 64 -15.79 -1.20 18.58
CA PHE A 64 -15.32 -2.38 17.84
C PHE A 64 -15.00 -2.03 16.39
N GLN A 65 -15.86 -1.25 15.72
CA GLN A 65 -15.59 -0.81 14.33
C GLN A 65 -14.33 0.05 14.23
N ILE A 66 -14.11 0.96 15.19
CA ILE A 66 -12.89 1.78 15.22
C ILE A 66 -11.65 0.89 15.39
N ARG A 67 -11.67 -0.04 16.36
CA ARG A 67 -10.56 -0.97 16.59
C ARG A 67 -10.30 -1.87 15.37
N LYS A 68 -11.36 -2.36 14.73
CA LYS A 68 -11.26 -3.19 13.53
C LYS A 68 -10.56 -2.44 12.40
N ARG A 69 -10.95 -1.18 12.14
CA ARG A 69 -10.27 -0.34 11.13
C ARG A 69 -8.79 -0.14 11.44
N THR A 70 -8.46 0.08 12.71
CA THR A 70 -7.05 0.24 13.12
C THR A 70 -6.26 -1.03 12.83
N LEU A 71 -6.82 -2.22 13.11
CA LEU A 71 -6.18 -3.50 12.78
C LEU A 71 -6.03 -3.71 11.26
N GLU A 72 -7.04 -3.31 10.47
CA GLU A 72 -6.97 -3.40 9.00
C GLU A 72 -5.82 -2.55 8.43
N TYR A 73 -5.57 -1.35 8.99
CA TYR A 73 -4.41 -0.53 8.63
C TYR A 73 -3.09 -1.16 9.09
N ASP A 74 -3.05 -1.70 10.30
CA ASP A 74 -1.84 -2.34 10.85
C ASP A 74 -1.46 -3.60 10.05
N ASP A 75 -2.44 -4.37 9.58
CA ASP A 75 -2.22 -5.52 8.69
C ASP A 75 -1.55 -5.13 7.38
N VAL A 76 -1.95 -4.01 6.77
CA VAL A 76 -1.29 -3.50 5.55
C VAL A 76 0.16 -3.14 5.83
N MET A 77 0.40 -2.42 6.93
CA MET A 77 1.75 -2.03 7.35
C MET A 77 2.63 -3.24 7.69
N ASN A 78 2.04 -4.26 8.33
CA ASN A 78 2.75 -5.51 8.63
C ASN A 78 3.12 -6.28 7.36
N LYS A 79 2.24 -6.38 6.38
CA LYS A 79 2.55 -7.00 5.08
C LYS A 79 3.68 -6.27 4.36
N GLN A 80 3.66 -4.94 4.35
CA GLN A 80 4.76 -4.15 3.78
C GLN A 80 6.08 -4.43 4.52
N ARG A 81 6.03 -4.51 5.86
CA ARG A 81 7.19 -4.82 6.70
C ARG A 81 7.71 -6.23 6.44
N GLU A 82 6.85 -7.22 6.32
CA GLU A 82 7.22 -8.60 6.01
C GLU A 82 7.93 -8.70 4.65
N VAL A 83 7.41 -8.04 3.62
CA VAL A 83 8.05 -7.97 2.30
C VAL A 83 9.43 -7.32 2.39
N LEU A 84 9.52 -6.16 3.05
CA LEU A 84 10.78 -5.43 3.18
C LEU A 84 11.83 -6.22 3.98
N TYR A 85 11.45 -6.79 5.12
CA TYR A 85 12.36 -7.59 5.93
C TYR A 85 12.68 -8.94 5.28
N GLY A 86 11.74 -9.53 4.55
CA GLY A 86 11.99 -10.72 3.74
C GLY A 86 13.07 -10.45 2.69
N PHE A 87 12.94 -9.36 1.95
CA PHE A 87 13.93 -8.92 0.97
C PHE A 87 15.29 -8.63 1.63
N ARG A 88 15.30 -7.86 2.73
CA ARG A 88 16.53 -7.58 3.47
C ARG A 88 17.23 -8.85 3.96
N ASN A 89 16.46 -9.79 4.53
CA ASN A 89 17.04 -11.05 5.02
C ASN A 89 17.58 -11.89 3.87
N LYS A 90 16.92 -11.87 2.71
CA LYS A 90 17.43 -12.56 1.52
C LYS A 90 18.79 -11.99 1.10
N ILE A 91 18.92 -10.66 1.00
CA ILE A 91 20.18 -10.00 0.66
C ILE A 91 21.30 -10.32 1.67
N ILE A 92 21.00 -10.34 2.98
CA ILE A 92 22.04 -10.56 4.02
C ILE A 92 22.54 -12.02 4.04
N HIS A 93 21.70 -12.99 3.68
CA HIS A 93 22.01 -14.40 3.79
C HIS A 93 22.28 -15.09 2.44
N ASP A 94 22.15 -14.35 1.35
CA ASP A 94 22.43 -14.86 0.00
C ASP A 94 23.91 -14.67 -0.32
N ASP A 95 24.55 -15.75 -0.78
CA ASP A 95 25.96 -15.70 -1.20
C ASP A 95 26.14 -14.99 -2.56
N ASP A 96 25.06 -14.85 -3.34
CA ASP A 96 25.06 -14.18 -4.64
C ASP A 96 24.04 -13.03 -4.74
N VAL A 97 24.37 -11.93 -4.09
CA VAL A 97 23.58 -10.68 -4.12
C VAL A 97 23.62 -10.03 -5.50
N ARG A 98 24.61 -10.38 -6.34
CA ARG A 98 24.82 -9.79 -7.66
C ARG A 98 23.65 -10.09 -8.61
N ASP A 99 23.19 -11.33 -8.66
CA ASP A 99 22.05 -11.69 -9.51
C ASP A 99 20.78 -10.93 -9.12
N GLN A 100 20.52 -10.79 -7.83
CA GLN A 100 19.35 -10.00 -7.35
C GLN A 100 19.47 -8.52 -7.69
N LEU A 101 20.69 -7.97 -7.68
CA LEU A 101 20.91 -6.57 -8.08
C LEU A 101 20.68 -6.40 -9.59
N MET A 102 21.13 -7.36 -10.41
CA MET A 102 20.89 -7.35 -11.86
C MET A 102 19.40 -7.45 -12.19
N ASP A 103 18.67 -8.37 -11.54
CA ASP A 103 17.23 -8.49 -11.70
C ASP A 103 16.51 -7.17 -11.34
N THR A 104 16.93 -6.52 -10.24
CA THR A 104 16.35 -5.23 -9.82
C THR A 104 16.67 -4.11 -10.83
N MET A 105 17.87 -4.07 -11.37
CA MET A 105 18.23 -3.10 -12.42
C MET A 105 17.41 -3.32 -13.69
N GLU A 106 17.20 -4.57 -14.09
CA GLU A 106 16.38 -4.93 -15.23
C GLU A 106 14.92 -4.49 -15.03
N GLU A 107 14.33 -4.77 -13.87
CA GLU A 107 12.97 -4.33 -13.53
C GLU A 107 12.82 -2.79 -13.59
N ILE A 108 13.81 -2.05 -13.09
CA ILE A 108 13.79 -0.59 -13.13
C ILE A 108 13.89 -0.07 -14.56
N VAL A 109 14.75 -0.66 -15.39
CA VAL A 109 14.89 -0.30 -16.82
C VAL A 109 13.58 -0.57 -17.56
N ILE A 110 12.95 -1.74 -17.34
CA ILE A 110 11.66 -2.11 -17.90
C ILE A 110 10.60 -1.05 -17.55
N GLN A 111 10.46 -0.74 -16.27
CA GLN A 111 9.50 0.25 -15.81
C GLN A 111 9.71 1.63 -16.46
N LYS A 112 10.96 2.05 -16.62
CA LYS A 112 11.27 3.34 -17.22
C LYS A 112 11.05 3.38 -18.73
N VAL A 113 11.31 2.29 -19.42
CA VAL A 113 10.98 2.17 -20.85
C VAL A 113 9.46 2.24 -21.06
N GLU A 114 8.67 1.54 -20.25
CA GLU A 114 7.20 1.60 -20.29
C GLU A 114 6.64 2.99 -19.99
N GLU A 115 7.27 3.73 -19.07
CA GLU A 115 6.86 5.08 -18.70
C GLU A 115 7.06 6.09 -19.83
N HIS A 116 8.18 5.98 -20.59
CA HIS A 116 8.55 6.95 -21.62
C HIS A 116 8.12 6.55 -23.04
N ILE A 117 7.78 5.30 -23.24
CA ILE A 117 7.38 4.76 -24.55
C ILE A 117 6.04 4.06 -24.40
N PRO A 118 4.94 4.69 -24.82
CA PRO A 118 3.61 4.10 -24.74
C PRO A 118 3.46 2.86 -25.61
N ASN A 119 2.52 2.01 -25.24
CA ASN A 119 2.20 0.75 -25.94
C ASN A 119 1.69 0.95 -27.37
N GLU A 120 1.58 -0.15 -28.12
CA GLU A 120 1.11 -0.19 -29.52
C GLU A 120 -0.17 0.61 -29.74
N GLY A 121 -0.14 1.56 -30.66
CA GLY A 121 -1.28 2.41 -31.07
C GLY A 121 -0.98 3.90 -31.02
N GLU A 122 0.02 4.32 -30.30
CA GLU A 122 0.53 5.68 -30.33
C GLU A 122 1.79 5.73 -31.19
N GLY A 123 1.86 6.69 -32.11
CA GLY A 123 2.97 6.80 -33.06
C GLY A 123 4.30 7.13 -32.34
N SER A 124 5.42 6.92 -33.04
CA SER A 124 6.77 7.23 -32.53
C SER A 124 6.98 8.70 -32.13
N GLU A 125 6.04 9.56 -32.47
CA GLU A 125 5.98 10.98 -32.09
C GLU A 125 5.69 11.19 -30.58
N PHE A 126 5.11 10.19 -29.90
CA PHE A 126 4.82 10.23 -28.47
C PHE A 126 5.94 9.64 -27.60
N TRP A 127 7.03 9.18 -28.20
CA TRP A 127 8.16 8.62 -27.47
C TRP A 127 9.06 9.71 -26.89
N ASP A 128 9.16 9.74 -25.55
CA ASP A 128 10.07 10.66 -24.87
C ASP A 128 11.46 10.03 -24.65
N LEU A 129 12.14 9.78 -25.77
CA LEU A 129 13.46 9.16 -25.79
C LEU A 129 14.55 10.04 -25.15
N ARG A 130 14.35 11.36 -25.18
CA ARG A 130 15.26 12.29 -24.55
C ARG A 130 15.23 12.17 -23.04
N ALA A 131 14.04 12.19 -22.44
CA ALA A 131 13.90 12.01 -21.00
C ALA A 131 14.41 10.64 -20.55
N LEU A 132 14.18 9.58 -21.34
CA LEU A 132 14.73 8.26 -21.07
C LEU A 132 16.26 8.25 -21.11
N ALA A 133 16.89 8.86 -22.13
CA ALA A 133 18.35 8.98 -22.23
C ALA A 133 18.95 9.76 -21.05
N ASP A 134 18.34 10.91 -20.72
CA ASP A 134 18.75 11.74 -19.60
C ASP A 134 18.65 10.96 -18.27
N TRP A 135 17.55 10.22 -18.07
CA TRP A 135 17.38 9.41 -16.87
C TRP A 135 18.42 8.29 -16.76
N VAL A 136 18.67 7.57 -17.87
CA VAL A 136 19.68 6.50 -17.90
C VAL A 136 21.07 7.05 -17.57
N ASN A 137 21.46 8.15 -18.20
CA ASN A 137 22.78 8.74 -17.99
C ASN A 137 22.99 9.33 -16.59
N VAL A 138 21.92 9.77 -15.92
CA VAL A 138 21.99 10.25 -14.53
C VAL A 138 22.17 9.10 -13.55
N ASN A 139 21.51 7.97 -13.81
CA ASN A 139 21.52 6.84 -12.87
C ASN A 139 22.62 5.81 -13.15
N PHE A 140 23.03 5.70 -14.42
CA PHE A 140 24.05 4.73 -14.86
C PHE A 140 25.08 5.44 -15.75
N PRO A 141 26.39 5.16 -15.61
CA PRO A 141 27.44 5.78 -16.40
C PRO A 141 27.55 5.16 -17.82
N VAL A 142 26.45 5.16 -18.57
CA VAL A 142 26.35 4.47 -19.87
C VAL A 142 26.72 5.38 -21.05
N GLY A 143 26.38 6.69 -20.95
CA GLY A 143 26.66 7.67 -21.99
C GLY A 143 25.85 7.47 -23.27
N ILE A 144 24.56 7.17 -23.14
CA ILE A 144 23.67 6.94 -24.28
C ILE A 144 22.99 8.23 -24.75
N ASP A 145 22.81 8.36 -26.08
CA ASP A 145 22.14 9.51 -26.67
C ASP A 145 20.75 9.15 -27.23
N GLU A 146 19.89 10.16 -27.37
CA GLU A 146 18.54 10.03 -27.92
C GLU A 146 18.55 9.37 -29.31
N GLU A 147 19.53 9.71 -30.16
CA GLU A 147 19.61 9.19 -31.52
C GLU A 147 19.88 7.68 -31.55
N ALA A 148 20.73 7.19 -30.65
CA ALA A 148 20.99 5.77 -30.48
C ALA A 148 19.73 5.01 -30.04
N LEU A 149 18.99 5.54 -29.06
CA LEU A 149 17.71 4.94 -28.61
C LEU A 149 16.68 4.94 -29.75
N ARG A 150 16.57 6.03 -30.48
CA ARG A 150 15.65 6.16 -31.63
C ARG A 150 15.95 5.14 -32.71
N LYS A 151 17.22 4.94 -33.02
CA LYS A 151 17.66 3.96 -34.00
C LYS A 151 17.31 2.54 -33.56
N THR A 152 17.54 2.19 -32.30
CA THR A 152 17.22 0.89 -31.74
C THR A 152 15.70 0.67 -31.78
N ALA A 153 14.90 1.63 -31.33
CA ALA A 153 13.45 1.52 -31.28
C ALA A 153 12.81 1.40 -32.69
N THR A 154 13.33 2.16 -33.68
CA THR A 154 12.79 2.13 -35.06
C THR A 154 13.22 0.91 -35.86
N SER A 155 14.37 0.31 -35.55
CA SER A 155 14.84 -0.91 -36.22
C SER A 155 14.22 -2.21 -35.61
N ALA A 156 13.49 -2.09 -34.50
CA ALA A 156 12.95 -3.21 -33.79
C ALA A 156 11.81 -3.90 -34.56
N THR A 157 11.96 -5.18 -34.80
CA THR A 157 10.95 -6.04 -35.46
C THR A 157 10.57 -7.25 -34.65
N GLU A 158 11.40 -7.62 -33.68
CA GLU A 158 11.21 -8.79 -32.84
C GLU A 158 10.18 -8.52 -31.72
N ARG A 159 9.27 -9.44 -31.53
CA ARG A 159 8.33 -9.41 -30.40
C ARG A 159 8.86 -10.23 -29.23
N PRO A 160 8.56 -9.81 -28.00
CA PRO A 160 8.96 -10.57 -26.84
C PRO A 160 8.32 -11.96 -26.83
N PRO A 161 8.97 -12.98 -26.24
CA PRO A 161 8.41 -14.31 -26.06
C PRO A 161 7.13 -14.27 -25.20
N GLU A 162 6.13 -15.09 -25.52
CA GLU A 162 4.82 -15.13 -24.85
C GLU A 162 4.88 -15.43 -23.32
N LYS A 163 5.99 -15.98 -22.83
CA LYS A 163 6.19 -16.34 -21.42
C LYS A 163 7.44 -15.69 -20.83
N SER A 164 7.62 -14.41 -21.05
CA SER A 164 8.73 -13.64 -20.48
C SER A 164 8.22 -12.48 -19.64
N VAL A 165 9.10 -11.86 -18.85
CA VAL A 165 8.83 -10.59 -18.13
C VAL A 165 8.46 -9.45 -19.08
N PHE A 166 8.76 -9.58 -20.38
CA PHE A 166 8.47 -8.62 -21.43
C PHE A 166 7.13 -8.86 -22.14
N THR A 167 6.30 -9.77 -21.63
CA THR A 167 5.01 -10.09 -22.24
C THR A 167 4.10 -8.85 -22.31
N GLY A 168 3.61 -8.53 -23.51
CA GLY A 168 2.74 -7.37 -23.72
C GLY A 168 3.48 -6.08 -24.14
N MET A 169 4.80 -6.10 -24.25
CA MET A 169 5.57 -4.97 -24.77
C MET A 169 5.52 -4.89 -26.28
N SER A 170 5.63 -3.67 -26.79
CA SER A 170 5.87 -3.44 -28.21
C SER A 170 7.28 -3.87 -28.63
N PRO A 171 7.53 -4.15 -29.92
CA PRO A 171 8.88 -4.45 -30.41
C PRO A 171 9.91 -3.39 -30.05
N ALA A 172 9.52 -2.11 -30.10
CA ALA A 172 10.38 -0.99 -29.74
C ALA A 172 10.75 -1.01 -28.25
N GLN A 173 9.79 -1.22 -27.35
CA GLN A 173 10.04 -1.35 -25.91
C GLN A 173 10.97 -2.54 -25.63
N TYR A 174 10.69 -3.70 -26.23
CA TYR A 174 11.49 -4.91 -26.03
C TYR A 174 12.96 -4.72 -26.45
N ALA A 175 13.18 -4.13 -27.62
CA ALA A 175 14.54 -3.86 -28.11
C ALA A 175 15.29 -2.85 -27.23
N LEU A 176 14.60 -1.82 -26.76
CA LEU A 176 15.19 -0.84 -25.84
C LEU A 176 15.51 -1.43 -24.48
N CYS A 177 14.61 -2.23 -23.90
CA CYS A 177 14.88 -2.96 -22.66
C CYS A 177 16.13 -3.84 -22.79
N GLY A 178 16.23 -4.65 -23.84
CA GLY A 178 17.40 -5.49 -24.07
C GLY A 178 18.70 -4.69 -24.19
N THR A 179 18.70 -3.65 -25.01
CA THR A 179 19.89 -2.81 -25.22
C THR A 179 20.30 -2.07 -23.94
N LEU A 180 19.35 -1.46 -23.23
CA LEU A 180 19.63 -0.72 -22.01
C LEU A 180 20.08 -1.64 -20.86
N THR A 181 19.45 -2.81 -20.69
CA THR A 181 19.86 -3.77 -19.68
C THR A 181 21.28 -4.28 -19.92
N GLU A 182 21.66 -4.57 -21.18
CA GLU A 182 23.01 -4.97 -21.53
C GLU A 182 24.03 -3.87 -21.20
N GLN A 183 23.77 -2.62 -21.62
CA GLN A 183 24.67 -1.49 -21.35
C GLN A 183 24.80 -1.18 -19.85
N VAL A 184 23.72 -1.26 -19.08
CA VAL A 184 23.73 -1.08 -17.63
C VAL A 184 24.55 -2.18 -16.96
N ARG A 185 24.40 -3.41 -17.43
CA ARG A 185 25.20 -4.57 -16.94
C ARG A 185 26.69 -4.36 -17.20
N ASP A 186 27.05 -3.99 -18.43
CA ASP A 186 28.44 -3.74 -18.81
C ASP A 186 29.06 -2.60 -17.98
N ALA A 187 28.33 -1.50 -17.80
CA ALA A 187 28.77 -0.39 -16.99
C ALA A 187 28.99 -0.78 -15.51
N TYR A 188 28.12 -1.63 -14.97
CA TYR A 188 28.27 -2.17 -13.62
C TYR A 188 29.49 -3.08 -13.50
N GLU A 189 29.77 -3.93 -14.48
CA GLU A 189 30.95 -4.81 -14.48
C GLU A 189 32.25 -4.03 -14.56
N ILE A 190 32.30 -3.01 -15.41
CA ILE A 190 33.46 -2.11 -15.50
C ILE A 190 33.71 -1.42 -14.15
N LYS A 191 32.65 -0.96 -13.49
CA LYS A 191 32.76 -0.31 -12.19
C LYS A 191 33.30 -1.26 -11.12
N ILE A 192 32.80 -2.49 -11.03
CA ILE A 192 33.31 -3.48 -10.05
C ILE A 192 34.79 -3.77 -10.32
N GLN A 193 35.21 -3.96 -11.58
CA GLN A 193 36.61 -4.21 -11.90
C GLN A 193 37.54 -3.05 -11.54
N HIS A 194 36.99 -1.84 -11.46
CA HIS A 194 37.78 -0.65 -11.13
C HIS A 194 37.81 -0.36 -9.63
N ASP A 195 36.78 -0.78 -8.89
CA ASP A 195 36.64 -0.58 -7.46
C ASP A 195 37.18 -1.77 -6.62
N ASP A 196 37.51 -2.91 -7.25
CA ASP A 196 38.15 -4.06 -6.60
C ASP A 196 39.67 -3.79 -6.51
N PRO A 197 40.25 -3.70 -5.27
CA PRO A 197 41.65 -3.32 -5.08
C PRO A 197 42.65 -4.44 -5.41
#